data_bedca14a3f94c7916c6d46b18f559855
#
_entry.id   bedca14a3f94c7916c6d46b18f559855
#
_cell.length_a   1.000
_cell.length_b   1.000
_cell.length_c   1.000
_cell.angle_alpha   90.00
_cell.angle_beta   90.00
_cell.angle_gamma   90.00
#
_symmetry.space_group_name_H-M   'P 1'
#
loop_
_entity.id
_entity.type
_entity.pdbx_description
1 polymer ?
#
loop_
_entity_poly.entity_id
_entity_poly.type
_entity_poly.pdbx_seq_one_letter_code
_entity_poly.pdbx_strand_id
1 'polypeptide(L)'
;KSVIGLDEETIRGRFNLTGDEGAAYAVVGDCTEGVAGGGFMYTNRESVSIGIVARLDDLAKKGKSSSDLHDHFLSHPAIAPFLEGGELLEYGCHLVAEGGEKMQHDLVRDGLVVIGDAAGFTLNTGFTVRGMDLAAGSALAAAKAVGRALEAGDCGRTSLERYIEEYKSTFVGKDMSTYAKA
;
A
#
# COMPACT_ATOMS: atom_id res chain seq x y z
N LYS A 1 4.64 -4.90 -10.05
CA LYS A 1 5.59 -5.28 -8.99
C LYS A 1 6.32 -6.54 -9.38
N SER A 2 7.63 -6.56 -9.14
CA SER A 2 8.47 -7.75 -9.16
C SER A 2 9.08 -8.01 -7.78
N VAL A 3 9.38 -9.27 -7.50
CA VAL A 3 10.25 -9.69 -6.40
C VAL A 3 11.49 -10.29 -7.02
N ILE A 4 12.64 -9.69 -6.73
CA ILE A 4 13.93 -10.09 -7.30
C ILE A 4 14.75 -10.75 -6.17
N GLY A 5 15.08 -12.03 -6.35
CA GLY A 5 15.92 -12.80 -5.43
C GLY A 5 17.37 -12.35 -5.53
N LEU A 6 17.97 -12.08 -4.39
CA LEU A 6 19.38 -11.72 -4.20
C LEU A 6 19.81 -12.23 -2.83
N ASP A 7 21.07 -12.60 -2.67
CA ASP A 7 21.58 -12.98 -1.36
C ASP A 7 21.63 -11.78 -0.38
N GLU A 8 21.55 -12.09 0.92
CA GLU A 8 21.49 -11.08 1.98
C GLU A 8 22.73 -10.15 1.98
N GLU A 9 23.91 -10.67 1.71
CA GLU A 9 25.15 -9.88 1.70
C GLU A 9 25.13 -8.85 0.58
N THR A 10 24.70 -9.26 -0.61
CA THR A 10 24.51 -8.37 -1.78
C THR A 10 23.50 -7.27 -1.48
N ILE A 11 22.35 -7.61 -0.88
CA ILE A 11 21.34 -6.63 -0.50
C ILE A 11 21.92 -5.65 0.51
N ARG A 12 22.54 -6.14 1.58
CA ARG A 12 23.14 -5.29 2.61
C ARG A 12 24.19 -4.33 2.03
N GLY A 13 25.03 -4.82 1.14
CA GLY A 13 26.07 -4.00 0.49
C GLY A 13 25.48 -2.93 -0.42
N ARG A 14 24.51 -3.28 -1.28
CA ARG A 14 23.91 -2.35 -2.24
C ARG A 14 23.04 -1.28 -1.59
N PHE A 15 22.35 -1.63 -0.51
CA PHE A 15 21.46 -0.73 0.21
C PHE A 15 22.11 -0.08 1.42
N ASN A 16 23.42 -0.34 1.65
CA ASN A 16 24.21 0.19 2.76
C ASN A 16 23.54 -0.08 4.13
N LEU A 17 23.07 -1.32 4.32
CA LEU A 17 22.41 -1.75 5.56
C LEU A 17 23.41 -2.25 6.59
N THR A 18 23.20 -1.87 7.85
CA THR A 18 23.96 -2.34 9.00
C THR A 18 23.02 -2.98 10.01
N GLY A 19 23.29 -4.16 10.53
CA GLY A 19 22.37 -4.82 11.47
C GLY A 19 21.12 -5.43 10.81
N ASP A 20 19.98 -5.40 11.47
CA ASP A 20 18.73 -6.01 11.03
C ASP A 20 17.75 -5.01 10.36
N GLU A 21 18.24 -3.82 10.04
CA GLU A 21 17.41 -2.84 9.35
C GLU A 21 17.13 -3.22 7.89
N GLY A 22 16.02 -2.71 7.35
CA GLY A 22 15.70 -2.74 5.94
C GLY A 22 15.66 -1.33 5.34
N ALA A 23 15.55 -1.24 4.02
CA ALA A 23 15.37 0.00 3.28
C ALA A 23 14.05 0.02 2.53
N ALA A 24 13.42 1.19 2.52
CA ALA A 24 12.22 1.48 1.72
C ALA A 24 12.46 2.79 0.95
N TYR A 25 12.40 2.70 -0.37
CA TYR A 25 12.56 3.85 -1.28
C TYR A 25 11.25 4.15 -1.98
N ALA A 26 10.86 5.42 -1.96
CA ALA A 26 9.85 5.97 -2.87
C ALA A 26 10.58 6.73 -3.98
N VAL A 27 10.24 6.43 -5.22
CA VAL A 27 10.88 7.02 -6.40
C VAL A 27 9.85 7.84 -7.17
N VAL A 28 10.18 9.09 -7.43
CA VAL A 28 9.35 10.00 -8.22
C VAL A 28 10.13 10.54 -9.41
N GLY A 29 9.43 10.81 -10.48
CA GLY A 29 10.02 11.37 -11.70
C GLY A 29 9.87 10.43 -12.88
N ASP A 30 10.98 10.12 -13.55
CA ASP A 30 10.98 9.40 -14.83
C ASP A 30 10.48 7.94 -14.75
N CYS A 31 10.44 7.35 -13.56
CA CYS A 31 10.02 5.96 -13.36
C CYS A 31 8.64 5.61 -13.93
N THR A 32 7.79 6.59 -14.17
CA THR A 32 6.45 6.42 -14.77
C THR A 32 6.28 7.17 -16.09
N GLU A 33 7.37 7.68 -16.69
CA GLU A 33 7.35 8.44 -17.96
C GLU A 33 6.25 9.51 -18.01
N GLY A 34 6.08 10.22 -16.89
CA GLY A 34 5.10 11.29 -16.75
C GLY A 34 3.65 10.84 -16.46
N VAL A 35 3.37 9.55 -16.35
CA VAL A 35 2.09 9.07 -15.79
C VAL A 35 2.05 9.40 -14.30
N ALA A 36 0.92 9.90 -13.83
CA ALA A 36 0.74 10.19 -12.40
C ALA A 36 0.93 8.92 -11.58
N GLY A 37 1.89 8.95 -10.66
CA GLY A 37 2.30 7.78 -9.88
C GLY A 37 3.74 7.89 -9.42
N GLY A 38 4.38 6.77 -9.16
CA GLY A 38 5.76 6.67 -8.72
C GLY A 38 6.25 5.23 -8.65
N GLY A 39 7.52 5.09 -8.30
CA GLY A 39 8.16 3.79 -8.07
C GLY A 39 8.36 3.54 -6.58
N PHE A 40 8.49 2.28 -6.23
CA PHE A 40 8.90 1.85 -4.91
C PHE A 40 9.93 0.72 -4.98
N MET A 41 10.77 0.63 -3.97
CA MET A 41 11.73 -0.46 -3.81
C MET A 41 11.91 -0.74 -2.32
N TYR A 42 11.69 -2.00 -1.92
CA TYR A 42 11.79 -2.45 -0.53
C TYR A 42 12.73 -3.64 -0.42
N THR A 43 13.63 -3.61 0.55
CA THR A 43 14.47 -4.77 0.85
C THR A 43 13.72 -5.79 1.70
N ASN A 44 13.92 -7.06 1.40
CA ASN A 44 13.67 -8.20 2.26
C ASN A 44 15.04 -8.85 2.59
N ARG A 45 15.07 -9.93 3.36
CA ARG A 45 16.34 -10.59 3.69
C ARG A 45 17.06 -11.16 2.46
N GLU A 46 16.33 -11.83 1.59
CA GLU A 46 16.87 -12.54 0.42
C GLU A 46 16.18 -12.11 -0.89
N SER A 47 15.59 -10.92 -0.91
CA SER A 47 14.97 -10.38 -2.12
C SER A 47 14.76 -8.86 -2.03
N VAL A 48 14.48 -8.27 -3.19
CA VAL A 48 14.03 -6.88 -3.31
C VAL A 48 12.66 -6.87 -3.96
N SER A 49 11.69 -6.26 -3.30
CA SER A 49 10.37 -5.96 -3.88
C SER A 49 10.43 -4.61 -4.57
N ILE A 50 10.19 -4.57 -5.87
CA ILE A 50 10.25 -3.35 -6.68
C ILE A 50 9.04 -3.23 -7.57
N GLY A 51 8.54 -2.01 -7.77
CA GLY A 51 7.39 -1.81 -8.63
C GLY A 51 7.04 -0.35 -8.86
N ILE A 52 6.02 -0.16 -9.65
CA ILE A 52 5.41 1.15 -9.90
C ILE A 52 3.97 1.15 -9.40
N VAL A 53 3.50 2.33 -9.02
CA VAL A 53 2.09 2.66 -8.81
C VAL A 53 1.72 3.70 -9.84
N ALA A 54 0.69 3.47 -10.62
CA ALA A 54 0.26 4.38 -11.69
C ALA A 54 -1.24 4.61 -11.62
N ARG A 55 -1.67 5.85 -11.77
CA ARG A 55 -3.09 6.19 -11.86
C ARG A 55 -3.68 5.64 -13.16
N LEU A 56 -4.71 4.83 -13.02
CA LEU A 56 -5.30 4.09 -14.15
C LEU A 56 -5.88 5.00 -15.24
N ASP A 57 -6.55 6.08 -14.84
CA ASP A 57 -7.13 7.05 -15.77
C ASP A 57 -6.04 7.82 -16.58
N ASP A 58 -4.93 8.15 -15.93
CA ASP A 58 -3.82 8.85 -16.58
C ASP A 58 -3.01 7.90 -17.47
N LEU A 59 -2.82 6.67 -17.02
CA LEU A 59 -2.21 5.59 -17.81
C LEU A 59 -2.98 5.39 -19.13
N ALA A 60 -4.31 5.29 -19.03
CA ALA A 60 -5.19 5.12 -20.19
C ALA A 60 -5.15 6.34 -21.12
N LYS A 61 -5.22 7.57 -20.58
CA LYS A 61 -5.15 8.82 -21.37
C LYS A 61 -3.84 8.96 -22.14
N LYS A 62 -2.73 8.49 -21.56
CA LYS A 62 -1.40 8.55 -22.19
C LYS A 62 -1.10 7.34 -23.08
N GLY A 63 -1.99 6.37 -23.13
CA GLY A 63 -1.81 5.16 -23.95
C GLY A 63 -0.58 4.34 -23.56
N LYS A 64 -0.19 4.37 -22.28
CA LYS A 64 0.97 3.65 -21.77
C LYS A 64 0.56 2.27 -21.23
N SER A 65 1.47 1.30 -21.34
CA SER A 65 1.34 0.00 -20.72
C SER A 65 2.00 0.01 -19.34
N SER A 66 1.33 -0.59 -18.34
CA SER A 66 1.92 -0.73 -17.01
C SER A 66 3.15 -1.65 -17.01
N SER A 67 3.19 -2.64 -17.89
CA SER A 67 4.36 -3.54 -18.06
C SER A 67 5.54 -2.78 -18.64
N ASP A 68 5.33 -1.96 -19.68
CA ASP A 68 6.40 -1.19 -20.31
C ASP A 68 6.99 -0.16 -19.33
N LEU A 69 6.14 0.51 -18.55
CA LEU A 69 6.59 1.42 -17.50
C LEU A 69 7.37 0.69 -16.40
N HIS A 70 6.96 -0.53 -16.05
CA HIS A 70 7.68 -1.33 -15.08
C HIS A 70 9.07 -1.74 -15.61
N ASP A 71 9.14 -2.20 -16.85
CA ASP A 71 10.41 -2.57 -17.49
C ASP A 71 11.34 -1.36 -17.65
N HIS A 72 10.77 -0.19 -18.02
CA HIS A 72 11.49 1.07 -18.03
C HIS A 72 12.10 1.39 -16.65
N PHE A 73 11.32 1.26 -15.59
CA PHE A 73 11.80 1.51 -14.23
C PHE A 73 12.91 0.54 -13.80
N LEU A 74 12.75 -0.77 -14.08
CA LEU A 74 13.77 -1.77 -13.74
C LEU A 74 15.08 -1.54 -14.49
N SER A 75 15.02 -1.10 -15.74
CA SER A 75 16.18 -0.85 -16.60
C SER A 75 16.84 0.51 -16.40
N HIS A 76 16.23 1.39 -15.60
CA HIS A 76 16.75 2.73 -15.36
C HIS A 76 18.16 2.67 -14.75
N PRO A 77 19.16 3.46 -15.26
CA PRO A 77 20.55 3.38 -14.81
C PRO A 77 20.78 3.58 -13.31
N ALA A 78 19.89 4.31 -12.63
CA ALA A 78 19.96 4.50 -11.18
C ALA A 78 19.33 3.34 -10.39
N ILE A 79 18.58 2.44 -11.03
CA ILE A 79 17.86 1.34 -10.39
C ILE A 79 18.49 -0.01 -10.71
N ALA A 80 18.83 -0.25 -11.98
CA ALA A 80 19.38 -1.53 -12.43
C ALA A 80 20.55 -2.07 -11.59
N PRO A 81 21.49 -1.24 -11.10
CA PRO A 81 22.58 -1.72 -10.25
C PRO A 81 22.15 -2.36 -8.93
N PHE A 82 20.99 -1.97 -8.40
CA PHE A 82 20.44 -2.60 -7.18
C PHE A 82 19.93 -4.02 -7.42
N LEU A 83 19.61 -4.35 -8.68
CA LEU A 83 18.96 -5.60 -9.07
C LEU A 83 19.90 -6.56 -9.85
N GLU A 84 21.10 -6.10 -10.20
CA GLU A 84 22.04 -6.84 -11.03
C GLU A 84 22.34 -8.24 -10.46
N GLY A 85 22.27 -9.26 -11.33
CA GLY A 85 22.49 -10.65 -10.96
C GLY A 85 21.34 -11.30 -10.18
N GLY A 86 20.25 -10.56 -9.93
CA GLY A 86 19.09 -11.11 -9.25
C GLY A 86 18.21 -11.98 -10.15
N GLU A 87 17.48 -12.90 -9.53
CA GLU A 87 16.52 -13.78 -10.17
C GLU A 87 15.10 -13.26 -9.98
N LEU A 88 14.29 -13.23 -11.04
CA LEU A 88 12.86 -12.89 -10.92
C LEU A 88 12.12 -14.04 -10.23
N LEU A 89 11.68 -13.83 -9.00
CA LEU A 89 10.91 -14.80 -8.20
C LEU A 89 9.41 -14.66 -8.41
N GLU A 90 8.90 -13.42 -8.45
CA GLU A 90 7.49 -13.13 -8.63
C GLU A 90 7.29 -11.89 -9.52
N TYR A 91 6.21 -11.92 -10.30
CA TYR A 91 5.70 -10.77 -11.04
C TYR A 91 4.18 -10.73 -10.95
N GLY A 92 3.61 -9.56 -10.70
CA GLY A 92 2.16 -9.39 -10.67
C GLY A 92 1.74 -7.95 -10.45
N CYS A 93 0.46 -7.70 -10.72
CA CYS A 93 -0.18 -6.41 -10.47
C CYS A 93 -1.63 -6.61 -10.03
N HIS A 94 -2.17 -5.62 -9.34
CA HIS A 94 -3.58 -5.53 -8.99
C HIS A 94 -4.00 -4.07 -8.83
N LEU A 95 -5.30 -3.84 -8.78
CA LEU A 95 -5.87 -2.53 -8.58
C LEU A 95 -6.05 -2.25 -7.09
N VAL A 96 -5.77 -1.01 -6.69
CA VAL A 96 -6.00 -0.50 -5.34
C VAL A 96 -6.87 0.75 -5.46
N ALA A 97 -7.90 0.85 -4.63
CA ALA A 97 -8.74 2.05 -4.56
C ALA A 97 -8.02 3.13 -3.73
N GLU A 98 -7.75 4.28 -4.33
CA GLU A 98 -7.10 5.43 -3.69
C GLU A 98 -8.09 6.59 -3.54
N GLY A 99 -9.19 6.38 -2.83
CA GLY A 99 -10.22 7.40 -2.77
C GLY A 99 -10.34 8.14 -1.46
N GLY A 100 -9.63 7.70 -0.44
CA GLY A 100 -9.73 8.27 0.89
C GLY A 100 -11.16 8.23 1.44
N GLU A 101 -11.46 9.08 2.42
CA GLU A 101 -12.74 9.08 3.14
C GLU A 101 -13.98 9.20 2.23
N LYS A 102 -13.88 9.97 1.14
CA LYS A 102 -15.01 10.20 0.24
C LYS A 102 -15.41 8.98 -0.60
N MET A 103 -14.55 8.00 -0.74
CA MET A 103 -14.83 6.75 -1.46
C MET A 103 -15.17 5.59 -0.52
N GLN A 104 -15.19 5.82 0.78
CA GLN A 104 -15.63 4.80 1.72
C GLN A 104 -17.11 4.48 1.50
N HIS A 105 -17.40 3.21 1.39
CA HIS A 105 -18.77 2.68 1.32
C HIS A 105 -19.28 2.32 2.72
N ASP A 106 -20.43 1.67 2.81
CA ASP A 106 -20.97 1.19 4.07
C ASP A 106 -20.07 0.07 4.64
N LEU A 107 -19.43 0.37 5.77
CA LEU A 107 -18.42 -0.48 6.38
C LEU A 107 -18.99 -1.53 7.33
N VAL A 108 -20.27 -1.43 7.70
CA VAL A 108 -20.88 -2.25 8.74
C VAL A 108 -22.24 -2.75 8.32
N ARG A 109 -22.47 -4.04 8.52
CA ARG A 109 -23.79 -4.69 8.39
C ARG A 109 -23.95 -5.72 9.51
N ASP A 110 -25.12 -6.33 9.60
CA ASP A 110 -25.35 -7.42 10.54
C ASP A 110 -24.34 -8.55 10.31
N GLY A 111 -23.55 -8.86 11.33
CA GLY A 111 -22.50 -9.88 11.29
C GLY A 111 -21.29 -9.55 10.44
N LEU A 112 -21.13 -8.31 9.93
CA LEU A 112 -20.07 -7.95 9.01
C LEU A 112 -19.45 -6.59 9.34
N VAL A 113 -18.12 -6.54 9.33
CA VAL A 113 -17.34 -5.29 9.24
C VAL A 113 -16.32 -5.38 8.11
N VAL A 114 -16.11 -4.29 7.38
CA VAL A 114 -15.12 -4.19 6.30
C VAL A 114 -13.95 -3.35 6.77
N ILE A 115 -12.72 -3.83 6.55
CA ILE A 115 -11.48 -3.22 7.02
C ILE A 115 -10.45 -3.10 5.89
N GLY A 116 -9.37 -2.37 6.14
CA GLY A 116 -8.22 -2.26 5.24
C GLY A 116 -8.57 -1.68 3.87
N ASP A 117 -7.88 -2.13 2.85
CA ASP A 117 -8.05 -1.66 1.47
C ASP A 117 -9.47 -1.87 0.96
N ALA A 118 -10.12 -2.98 1.35
CA ALA A 118 -11.51 -3.26 1.00
C ALA A 118 -12.48 -2.21 1.57
N ALA A 119 -12.12 -1.55 2.66
CA ALA A 119 -12.87 -0.44 3.27
C ALA A 119 -12.45 0.94 2.74
N GLY A 120 -11.53 1.00 1.78
CA GLY A 120 -11.00 2.25 1.24
C GLY A 120 -10.03 2.97 2.18
N PHE A 121 -9.41 2.27 3.13
CA PHE A 121 -8.36 2.83 3.98
C PHE A 121 -7.03 2.93 3.24
N THR A 122 -7.03 3.71 2.17
CA THR A 122 -5.87 4.00 1.34
C THR A 122 -5.83 5.49 1.05
N LEU A 123 -4.69 6.11 1.29
CA LEU A 123 -4.47 7.54 1.10
C LEU A 123 -3.30 7.79 0.16
N ASN A 124 -3.51 8.68 -0.81
CA ASN A 124 -2.44 9.30 -1.56
C ASN A 124 -2.06 10.61 -0.86
N THR A 125 -0.83 10.71 -0.34
CA THR A 125 -0.33 11.89 0.35
C THR A 125 0.44 12.85 -0.57
N GLY A 126 0.47 12.56 -1.87
CA GLY A 126 1.23 13.31 -2.88
C GLY A 126 2.66 12.77 -3.10
N PHE A 127 3.25 12.12 -2.12
CA PHE A 127 4.59 11.51 -2.20
C PHE A 127 4.55 9.98 -2.14
N THR A 128 3.56 9.43 -1.48
CA THR A 128 3.40 8.00 -1.29
C THR A 128 1.94 7.63 -1.14
N VAL A 129 1.62 6.40 -1.51
CA VAL A 129 0.34 5.77 -1.21
C VAL A 129 0.49 5.02 0.11
N ARG A 130 -0.32 5.38 1.10
CA ARG A 130 -0.38 4.74 2.41
C ARG A 130 -1.61 3.85 2.48
N GLY A 131 -1.44 2.62 2.91
CA GLY A 131 -2.53 1.65 3.09
C GLY A 131 -2.25 0.69 4.24
N MET A 132 -1.03 0.14 4.34
CA MET A 132 -0.70 -0.92 5.31
C MET A 132 -0.92 -0.50 6.77
N ASP A 133 -0.50 0.67 7.15
CA ASP A 133 -0.68 1.22 8.51
C ASP A 133 -2.15 1.54 8.81
N LEU A 134 -2.87 2.07 7.82
CA LEU A 134 -4.31 2.32 7.93
C LEU A 134 -5.10 1.01 8.00
N ALA A 135 -4.71 0.00 7.24
CA ALA A 135 -5.30 -1.33 7.30
C ALA A 135 -5.10 -1.97 8.68
N ALA A 136 -3.88 -1.93 9.21
CA ALA A 136 -3.58 -2.44 10.55
C ALA A 136 -4.36 -1.68 11.65
N GLY A 137 -4.41 -0.34 11.55
CA GLY A 137 -5.16 0.50 12.49
C GLY A 137 -6.66 0.24 12.45
N SER A 138 -7.24 0.07 11.25
CA SER A 138 -8.65 -0.28 11.08
C SER A 138 -8.97 -1.67 11.61
N ALA A 139 -8.09 -2.65 11.41
CA ALA A 139 -8.23 -4.00 11.95
C ALA A 139 -8.22 -4.00 13.48
N LEU A 140 -7.35 -3.20 14.10
CA LEU A 140 -7.31 -3.07 15.57
C LEU A 140 -8.61 -2.47 16.13
N ALA A 141 -9.15 -1.45 15.47
CA ALA A 141 -10.43 -0.87 15.84
C ALA A 141 -11.59 -1.86 15.68
N ALA A 142 -11.60 -2.62 14.57
CA ALA A 142 -12.58 -3.67 14.33
C ALA A 142 -12.51 -4.78 15.36
N ALA A 143 -11.31 -5.24 15.71
CA ALA A 143 -11.12 -6.29 16.73
C ALA A 143 -11.73 -5.88 18.08
N LYS A 144 -11.57 -4.63 18.50
CA LYS A 144 -12.18 -4.10 19.73
C LYS A 144 -13.71 -4.10 19.67
N ALA A 145 -14.28 -3.60 18.55
CA ALA A 145 -15.72 -3.51 18.40
C ALA A 145 -16.37 -4.90 18.29
N VAL A 146 -15.79 -5.77 17.49
CA VAL A 146 -16.27 -7.17 17.30
C VAL A 146 -16.13 -7.96 18.59
N GLY A 147 -15.02 -7.83 19.33
CA GLY A 147 -14.83 -8.48 20.63
C GLY A 147 -15.98 -8.14 21.60
N ARG A 148 -16.31 -6.84 21.74
CA ARG A 148 -17.42 -6.41 22.60
C ARG A 148 -18.78 -6.91 22.10
N ALA A 149 -19.00 -6.94 20.79
CA ALA A 149 -20.25 -7.46 20.22
C ALA A 149 -20.43 -8.96 20.49
N LEU A 150 -19.35 -9.74 20.38
CA LEU A 150 -19.35 -11.17 20.71
C LEU A 150 -19.58 -11.43 22.19
N GLU A 151 -18.94 -10.66 23.08
CA GLU A 151 -19.16 -10.73 24.53
C GLU A 151 -20.61 -10.41 24.91
N ALA A 152 -21.23 -9.47 24.21
CA ALA A 152 -22.62 -9.08 24.40
C ALA A 152 -23.62 -10.06 23.74
N GLY A 153 -23.16 -10.98 22.90
CA GLY A 153 -24.02 -11.88 22.11
C GLY A 153 -24.83 -11.18 21.04
N ASP A 154 -24.46 -9.94 20.64
CA ASP A 154 -25.14 -9.12 19.65
C ASP A 154 -24.17 -8.62 18.58
N CYS A 155 -24.21 -9.26 17.42
CA CYS A 155 -23.45 -8.88 16.24
C CYS A 155 -24.31 -8.11 15.20
N GLY A 156 -25.42 -7.52 15.61
CA GLY A 156 -26.22 -6.65 14.77
C GLY A 156 -25.47 -5.38 14.40
N ARG A 157 -25.92 -4.73 13.32
CA ARG A 157 -25.31 -3.51 12.77
C ARG A 157 -25.06 -2.45 13.86
N THR A 158 -26.04 -2.19 14.72
CA THR A 158 -25.93 -1.14 15.76
C THR A 158 -24.79 -1.40 16.74
N SER A 159 -24.59 -2.66 17.14
CA SER A 159 -23.50 -3.04 18.01
C SER A 159 -22.14 -2.95 17.32
N LEU A 160 -22.08 -3.31 16.05
CA LEU A 160 -20.86 -3.24 15.23
C LEU A 160 -20.49 -1.84 14.75
N GLU A 161 -21.43 -0.88 14.71
CA GLU A 161 -21.16 0.52 14.34
C GLU A 161 -20.17 1.21 15.28
N ARG A 162 -19.95 0.67 16.48
CA ARG A 162 -18.86 1.10 17.35
C ARG A 162 -17.48 1.02 16.71
N TYR A 163 -17.30 0.18 15.71
CA TYR A 163 -16.09 0.14 14.90
C TYR A 163 -15.79 1.50 14.26
N ILE A 164 -16.83 2.18 13.75
CA ILE A 164 -16.69 3.50 13.12
C ILE A 164 -16.20 4.55 14.13
N GLU A 165 -16.74 4.52 15.34
CA GLU A 165 -16.32 5.41 16.43
C GLU A 165 -14.87 5.10 16.86
N GLU A 166 -14.53 3.81 16.99
CA GLU A 166 -13.20 3.35 17.38
C GLU A 166 -12.14 3.82 16.38
N TYR A 167 -12.26 3.55 15.06
CA TYR A 167 -11.23 3.99 14.13
C TYR A 167 -11.18 5.52 13.98
N LYS A 168 -12.33 6.22 14.02
CA LYS A 168 -12.38 7.69 13.94
C LYS A 168 -11.67 8.36 15.11
N SER A 169 -11.63 7.73 16.27
CA SER A 169 -10.92 8.23 17.45
C SER A 169 -9.40 8.04 17.38
N THR A 170 -8.89 7.29 16.40
CA THR A 170 -7.47 6.97 16.23
C THR A 170 -6.78 7.85 15.17
N PHE A 171 -5.48 7.59 14.94
CA PHE A 171 -4.74 8.20 13.83
C PHE A 171 -5.38 7.90 12.47
N VAL A 172 -6.03 6.74 12.31
CA VAL A 172 -6.71 6.35 11.06
C VAL A 172 -7.77 7.39 10.69
N GLY A 173 -8.71 7.69 11.59
CA GLY A 173 -9.74 8.68 11.34
C GLY A 173 -9.19 10.09 11.14
N LYS A 174 -8.16 10.46 11.93
CA LYS A 174 -7.49 11.75 11.79
C LYS A 174 -6.85 11.93 10.42
N ASP A 175 -6.09 10.94 9.98
CA ASP A 175 -5.40 10.99 8.69
C ASP A 175 -6.39 10.96 7.53
N MET A 176 -7.39 10.06 7.56
CA MET A 176 -8.44 10.00 6.56
C MET A 176 -9.15 11.35 6.38
N SER A 177 -9.52 12.00 7.49
CA SER A 177 -10.20 13.30 7.44
C SER A 177 -9.28 14.44 6.98
N THR A 178 -8.01 14.42 7.36
CA THR A 178 -7.01 15.43 6.97
C THR A 178 -6.83 15.45 5.45
N TYR A 179 -6.76 14.30 4.83
CA TYR A 179 -6.57 14.15 3.38
C TYR A 179 -7.88 14.04 2.57
N ALA A 180 -9.04 14.19 3.20
CA ALA A 180 -10.34 14.08 2.53
C ALA A 180 -10.57 15.10 1.38
N LYS A 181 -9.74 16.13 1.29
CA LYS A 181 -9.80 17.18 0.26
C LYS A 181 -8.59 17.17 -0.70
N ALA A 182 -7.65 16.25 -0.48
CA ALA A 182 -6.46 16.13 -1.32
C ALA A 182 -6.76 15.44 -2.67
#